data_3cc76efc9b903e701b7b31d5206aea8f
#
_entry.id   3cc76efc9b903e701b7b31d5206aea8f
#
_cell.length_a   1.000
_cell.length_b   1.000
_cell.length_c   1.000
_cell.angle_alpha   90.00
_cell.angle_beta   90.00
_cell.angle_gamma   90.00
#
_symmetry.space_group_name_H-M   'P 1'
#
loop_
_entity.id
_entity.type
_entity.pdbx_description
1 polymer ?
#
loop_
_entity_poly.entity_id
_entity_poly.type
_entity_poly.pdbx_seq_one_letter_code
_entity_poly.pdbx_strand_id
1 'polypeptide(L)'
;MLKTKKSKQNVTILVLSVMLAIAAIFGVTAAWFVSSAGASGKVTTAETIVTLLVGGASGTAYTGDAATNNTAFTKENIVAGDNIIDEVGFKMTKNTATDGVYVRIKLDATGDLAVSATATGWTEVDGYYYYGTANTKAGLTAVKGTDYVKFCDAVKLANTSNDQAKSTTVSVTVETVQAANQGDTIAWANA
;
A
#
# COMPACT_ATOMS: atom_id res chain seq x y z
N MET A 1 -14.14 31.33 -67.06
CA MET A 1 -13.35 31.71 -65.86
C MET A 1 -14.04 31.49 -64.53
N LEU A 2 -15.04 30.64 -64.39
CA LEU A 2 -15.79 30.42 -63.15
C LEU A 2 -15.38 29.15 -62.37
N LYS A 3 -14.62 28.20 -62.97
CA LYS A 3 -14.23 26.95 -62.31
C LYS A 3 -13.13 27.11 -61.25
N THR A 4 -12.21 28.10 -61.40
CA THR A 4 -11.10 28.30 -60.49
C THR A 4 -11.50 28.91 -59.16
N LYS A 5 -12.56 29.70 -59.11
CA LYS A 5 -13.06 30.39 -57.90
C LYS A 5 -13.73 29.37 -56.90
N LYS A 6 -14.54 28.42 -57.45
CA LYS A 6 -15.15 27.35 -56.66
C LYS A 6 -14.14 26.38 -56.07
N SER A 7 -13.07 26.04 -56.79
CA SER A 7 -12.03 25.16 -56.30
C SER A 7 -11.27 25.78 -55.11
N LYS A 8 -10.91 27.06 -55.19
CA LYS A 8 -10.24 27.79 -54.12
C LYS A 8 -11.13 27.91 -52.86
N GLN A 9 -12.43 28.14 -53.03
CA GLN A 9 -13.37 28.17 -51.91
C GLN A 9 -13.49 26.82 -51.22
N ASN A 10 -13.53 25.72 -51.95
CA ASN A 10 -13.64 24.36 -51.37
C ASN A 10 -12.37 23.98 -50.62
N VAL A 11 -11.19 24.37 -51.13
CA VAL A 11 -9.91 24.13 -50.44
C VAL A 11 -9.85 24.98 -49.15
N THR A 12 -10.28 26.21 -49.16
CA THR A 12 -10.30 27.08 -47.98
C THR A 12 -11.27 26.51 -46.90
N ILE A 13 -12.44 26.04 -47.32
CA ILE A 13 -13.41 25.42 -46.39
C ILE A 13 -12.79 24.12 -45.80
N LEU A 14 -12.15 23.31 -46.61
CA LEU A 14 -11.52 22.06 -46.13
C LEU A 14 -10.41 22.37 -45.11
N VAL A 15 -9.52 23.35 -45.40
CA VAL A 15 -8.46 23.72 -44.45
C VAL A 15 -9.03 24.31 -43.18
N LEU A 16 -10.09 25.12 -43.27
CA LEU A 16 -10.73 25.69 -42.08
C LEU A 16 -11.41 24.62 -41.22
N SER A 17 -12.06 23.64 -41.85
CA SER A 17 -12.69 22.53 -41.10
C SER A 17 -11.68 21.62 -40.40
N VAL A 18 -10.52 21.38 -41.04
CA VAL A 18 -9.44 20.60 -40.42
C VAL A 18 -8.81 21.39 -39.26
N MET A 19 -8.58 22.69 -39.42
CA MET A 19 -8.09 23.52 -38.32
C MET A 19 -9.09 23.58 -37.15
N LEU A 20 -10.38 23.67 -37.43
CA LEU A 20 -11.41 23.68 -36.41
C LEU A 20 -11.46 22.32 -35.66
N ALA A 21 -11.32 21.20 -36.37
CA ALA A 21 -11.27 19.88 -35.76
C ALA A 21 -10.03 19.71 -34.86
N ILE A 22 -8.88 20.18 -35.32
CA ILE A 22 -7.64 20.18 -34.54
C ILE A 22 -7.81 21.07 -33.28
N ALA A 23 -8.35 22.28 -33.45
CA ALA A 23 -8.59 23.20 -32.33
C ALA A 23 -9.59 22.61 -31.33
N ALA A 24 -10.61 21.87 -31.77
CA ALA A 24 -11.55 21.20 -30.89
C ALA A 24 -10.87 20.06 -30.08
N ILE A 25 -10.00 19.28 -30.71
CA ILE A 25 -9.25 18.21 -30.04
C ILE A 25 -8.30 18.81 -28.99
N PHE A 26 -7.52 19.81 -29.36
CA PHE A 26 -6.59 20.47 -28.42
C PHE A 26 -7.32 21.31 -27.37
N GLY A 27 -8.46 21.94 -27.72
CA GLY A 27 -9.26 22.71 -26.79
C GLY A 27 -9.89 21.84 -25.71
N VAL A 28 -10.44 20.67 -26.05
CA VAL A 28 -11.01 19.73 -25.07
C VAL A 28 -9.94 19.13 -24.18
N THR A 29 -8.77 18.75 -24.76
CA THR A 29 -7.65 18.22 -23.96
C THR A 29 -7.07 19.32 -23.05
N ALA A 30 -6.88 20.53 -23.54
CA ALA A 30 -6.40 21.65 -22.73
C ALA A 30 -7.42 22.04 -21.64
N ALA A 31 -8.73 22.06 -21.96
CA ALA A 31 -9.77 22.33 -20.98
C ALA A 31 -9.82 21.26 -19.87
N TRP A 32 -9.52 19.99 -20.20
CA TRP A 32 -9.45 18.95 -19.19
C TRP A 32 -8.20 19.07 -18.30
N PHE A 33 -7.06 19.39 -18.89
CA PHE A 33 -5.84 19.66 -18.12
C PHE A 33 -5.93 20.97 -17.32
N VAL A 34 -6.55 22.01 -17.84
CA VAL A 34 -6.76 23.28 -17.13
C VAL A 34 -7.86 23.15 -16.08
N SER A 35 -8.93 22.35 -16.31
CA SER A 35 -9.93 22.05 -15.30
C SER A 35 -9.38 21.20 -14.16
N SER A 36 -8.42 20.30 -14.43
CA SER A 36 -7.70 19.58 -13.39
C SER A 36 -6.60 20.41 -12.71
N ALA A 37 -6.07 21.45 -13.38
CA ALA A 37 -5.07 22.36 -12.82
C ALA A 37 -5.66 23.66 -12.22
N GLY A 38 -6.88 24.05 -12.64
CA GLY A 38 -7.56 25.27 -12.16
C GLY A 38 -8.46 25.06 -10.95
N ALA A 39 -8.73 23.83 -10.54
CA ALA A 39 -9.14 23.56 -9.19
C ALA A 39 -7.88 23.73 -8.33
N SER A 40 -7.75 24.89 -7.67
CA SER A 40 -6.80 25.10 -6.59
C SER A 40 -7.19 24.30 -5.35
N GLY A 41 -7.64 23.08 -5.56
CA GLY A 41 -7.67 22.03 -4.59
C GLY A 41 -6.25 21.53 -4.45
N LYS A 42 -5.58 21.90 -3.37
CA LYS A 42 -4.38 21.21 -2.90
C LYS A 42 -4.73 19.72 -2.88
N VAL A 43 -4.31 18.96 -3.89
CA VAL A 43 -4.38 17.51 -3.84
C VAL A 43 -3.39 17.09 -2.77
N THR A 44 -3.87 17.07 -1.55
CA THR A 44 -3.12 16.49 -0.45
C THR A 44 -3.33 15.00 -0.61
N THR A 45 -2.33 14.32 -1.14
CA THR A 45 -2.27 12.85 -1.04
C THR A 45 -2.36 12.51 0.44
N ALA A 46 -3.23 11.57 0.80
CA ALA A 46 -3.34 11.16 2.18
C ALA A 46 -1.97 10.64 2.62
N GLU A 47 -1.47 11.18 3.71
CA GLU A 47 -0.19 10.79 4.29
C GLU A 47 -0.46 9.73 5.34
N THR A 48 0.25 8.63 5.21
CA THR A 48 0.18 7.52 6.15
C THR A 48 1.59 7.19 6.63
N ILE A 49 1.78 7.20 7.94
CA ILE A 49 3.02 6.76 8.59
C ILE A 49 2.66 5.60 9.51
N VAL A 50 3.24 4.43 9.21
CA VAL A 50 3.02 3.23 10.00
C VAL A 50 4.17 3.01 10.98
N THR A 51 3.82 2.70 12.21
CA THR A 51 4.76 2.37 13.28
C THR A 51 4.52 0.93 13.70
N LEU A 52 5.57 0.10 13.57
CA LEU A 52 5.58 -1.26 14.11
C LEU A 52 5.78 -1.20 15.62
N LEU A 53 5.01 -1.98 16.37
CA LEU A 53 5.10 -2.09 17.83
C LEU A 53 5.42 -3.52 18.22
N VAL A 54 6.41 -3.68 19.08
CA VAL A 54 6.84 -4.97 19.65
C VAL A 54 6.69 -4.93 21.16
N GLY A 55 6.06 -5.94 21.73
CA GLY A 55 5.70 -5.96 23.16
C GLY A 55 4.36 -5.28 23.45
N GLY A 56 3.47 -5.22 22.46
CA GLY A 56 2.11 -4.74 22.60
C GLY A 56 1.92 -3.24 22.38
N ALA A 57 0.74 -2.72 22.71
CA ALA A 57 0.34 -1.34 22.46
C ALA A 57 1.25 -0.27 23.10
N SER A 58 1.90 -0.62 24.21
CA SER A 58 2.87 0.24 24.93
C SER A 58 4.31 -0.24 24.75
N GLY A 59 4.55 -1.14 23.84
CA GLY A 59 5.86 -1.73 23.56
C GLY A 59 6.80 -0.79 22.80
N THR A 60 7.94 -1.34 22.38
CA THR A 60 8.94 -0.58 21.62
C THR A 60 8.40 -0.25 20.24
N ALA A 61 8.50 1.03 19.87
CA ALA A 61 8.01 1.57 18.61
C ALA A 61 9.15 1.70 17.59
N TYR A 62 8.91 1.20 16.38
CA TYR A 62 9.78 1.32 15.21
C TYR A 62 9.02 2.05 14.13
N THR A 63 9.27 3.34 13.99
CA THR A 63 8.54 4.21 13.06
C THR A 63 9.16 4.14 11.67
N GLY A 64 8.35 3.85 10.66
CA GLY A 64 8.73 3.93 9.25
C GLY A 64 8.61 5.36 8.72
N ASP A 65 9.24 5.61 7.57
CA ASP A 65 9.27 6.95 6.95
C ASP A 65 8.03 7.24 6.08
N ALA A 66 7.24 6.22 5.75
CA ALA A 66 6.11 6.32 4.84
C ALA A 66 5.08 5.20 5.08
N ALA A 67 4.37 4.83 4.01
CA ALA A 67 3.38 3.76 3.99
C ALA A 67 3.96 2.34 4.20
N THR A 68 5.28 2.21 4.27
CA THR A 68 5.99 0.94 4.50
C THR A 68 6.96 1.07 5.66
N ASN A 69 6.94 0.09 6.56
CA ASN A 69 7.91 -0.07 7.64
C ASN A 69 8.56 -1.44 7.51
N ASN A 70 9.88 -1.49 7.42
CA ASN A 70 10.65 -2.73 7.42
C ASN A 70 11.65 -2.68 8.56
N THR A 71 11.50 -3.58 9.52
CA THR A 71 12.36 -3.65 10.71
C THR A 71 12.87 -5.07 10.89
N ALA A 72 14.17 -5.21 11.06
CA ALA A 72 14.83 -6.49 11.31
C ALA A 72 15.14 -6.69 12.80
N PHE A 73 14.86 -7.89 13.29
CA PHE A 73 15.09 -8.34 14.66
C PHE A 73 16.02 -9.54 14.65
N THR A 74 17.12 -9.46 15.36
CA THR A 74 18.06 -10.55 15.49
C THR A 74 18.06 -11.08 16.92
N LYS A 75 17.95 -12.39 17.08
CA LYS A 75 18.08 -13.07 18.35
C LYS A 75 19.15 -14.16 18.24
N GLU A 76 20.05 -14.17 19.19
CA GLU A 76 21.16 -15.11 19.25
C GLU A 76 20.86 -16.26 20.22
N ASN A 77 21.52 -17.39 20.03
CA ASN A 77 21.47 -18.57 20.91
C ASN A 77 20.05 -19.07 21.16
N ILE A 78 19.21 -19.04 20.14
CA ILE A 78 17.82 -19.51 20.23
C ILE A 78 17.71 -21.00 19.98
N VAL A 79 16.65 -21.59 20.51
CA VAL A 79 16.24 -22.97 20.25
C VAL A 79 14.84 -23.02 19.67
N ALA A 80 14.49 -24.16 19.07
CA ALA A 80 13.17 -24.37 18.50
C ALA A 80 12.06 -24.09 19.54
N GLY A 81 11.08 -23.29 19.14
CA GLY A 81 9.99 -22.84 19.99
C GLY A 81 10.22 -21.52 20.72
N ASP A 82 11.43 -20.99 20.75
CA ASP A 82 11.72 -19.69 21.38
C ASP A 82 11.07 -18.54 20.61
N ASN A 83 10.62 -17.53 21.37
CA ASN A 83 10.17 -16.28 20.78
C ASN A 83 11.38 -15.49 20.25
N ILE A 84 11.35 -15.13 18.98
CA ILE A 84 12.30 -14.19 18.37
C ILE A 84 11.79 -12.77 18.65
N ILE A 85 10.49 -12.57 18.46
CA ILE A 85 9.78 -11.29 18.69
C ILE A 85 8.57 -11.60 19.55
N ASP A 86 8.39 -10.87 20.64
CA ASP A 86 7.19 -10.91 21.44
C ASP A 86 6.08 -10.07 20.77
N GLU A 87 4.87 -10.11 21.25
CA GLU A 87 3.68 -9.49 20.68
C GLU A 87 3.95 -8.43 19.59
N VAL A 88 3.51 -8.72 18.38
CA VAL A 88 3.69 -7.85 17.22
C VAL A 88 2.36 -7.20 16.85
N GLY A 89 2.42 -5.92 16.60
CA GLY A 89 1.31 -5.16 16.07
C GLY A 89 1.79 -3.85 15.45
N PHE A 90 0.87 -3.02 15.03
CA PHE A 90 1.19 -1.72 14.45
C PHE A 90 0.17 -0.67 14.85
N LYS A 91 0.53 0.57 14.65
CA LYS A 91 -0.39 1.71 14.66
C LYS A 91 -0.03 2.69 13.57
N MET A 92 -0.97 3.50 13.15
CA MET A 92 -0.68 4.64 12.31
C MET A 92 -0.25 5.80 13.20
N THR A 93 0.98 6.28 13.03
CA THR A 93 1.41 7.53 13.70
C THR A 93 0.74 8.72 13.03
N LYS A 94 0.48 8.62 11.73
CA LYS A 94 -0.30 9.58 10.95
C LYS A 94 -1.16 8.83 9.95
N ASN A 95 -2.45 9.15 9.90
CA ASN A 95 -3.38 8.60 8.93
C ASN A 95 -4.41 9.67 8.56
N THR A 96 -4.23 10.29 7.40
CA THR A 96 -5.14 11.30 6.87
C THR A 96 -6.09 10.76 5.79
N ALA A 97 -6.06 9.43 5.54
CA ALA A 97 -6.94 8.78 4.58
C ALA A 97 -8.37 8.68 5.14
N THR A 98 -9.31 9.38 4.53
CA THR A 98 -10.73 9.42 4.96
C THR A 98 -11.37 8.03 4.97
N ASP A 99 -11.08 7.22 3.95
CA ASP A 99 -11.61 5.85 3.82
C ASP A 99 -10.74 4.81 4.55
N GLY A 100 -9.64 5.26 5.16
CA GLY A 100 -8.67 4.41 5.82
C GLY A 100 -7.65 3.81 4.86
N VAL A 101 -6.89 2.85 5.37
CA VAL A 101 -5.85 2.13 4.63
C VAL A 101 -6.03 0.63 4.79
N TYR A 102 -5.72 -0.12 3.74
CA TYR A 102 -5.52 -1.56 3.83
C TYR A 102 -4.10 -1.83 4.31
N VAL A 103 -3.93 -2.90 5.06
CA VAL A 103 -2.65 -3.28 5.66
C VAL A 103 -2.34 -4.73 5.36
N ARG A 104 -1.07 -5.01 5.04
CA ARG A 104 -0.50 -6.36 5.03
C ARG A 104 0.83 -6.39 5.75
N ILE A 105 1.17 -7.56 6.28
CA ILE A 105 2.44 -7.83 6.95
C ILE A 105 3.14 -8.98 6.23
N LYS A 106 4.44 -8.84 6.02
CA LYS A 106 5.31 -9.92 5.56
C LYS A 106 6.36 -10.21 6.61
N LEU A 107 6.64 -11.48 6.82
CA LEU A 107 7.73 -11.96 7.65
C LEU A 107 8.75 -12.66 6.77
N ASP A 108 9.96 -12.15 6.74
CA ASP A 108 11.09 -12.77 6.05
C ASP A 108 12.14 -13.19 7.09
N ALA A 109 12.63 -14.42 7.03
CA ALA A 109 13.62 -14.90 7.99
C ALA A 109 14.66 -15.81 7.37
N THR A 110 15.76 -15.98 8.10
CA THR A 110 16.85 -16.91 7.76
C THR A 110 16.60 -18.34 8.25
N GLY A 111 15.44 -18.66 8.76
CA GLY A 111 15.06 -19.99 9.26
C GLY A 111 13.55 -20.18 9.26
N ASP A 112 13.11 -21.37 9.65
CA ASP A 112 11.68 -21.70 9.69
C ASP A 112 11.00 -20.92 10.83
N LEU A 113 9.97 -20.16 10.48
CA LEU A 113 9.19 -19.40 11.43
C LEU A 113 7.86 -20.06 11.79
N ALA A 114 7.39 -19.78 12.99
CA ALA A 114 6.02 -20.02 13.41
C ALA A 114 5.42 -18.74 14.01
N VAL A 115 4.27 -18.34 13.54
CA VAL A 115 3.49 -17.25 14.12
C VAL A 115 2.56 -17.82 15.18
N SER A 116 2.67 -17.33 16.40
CA SER A 116 1.86 -17.78 17.53
C SER A 116 0.65 -16.89 17.72
N ALA A 117 -0.53 -17.51 17.76
CA ALA A 117 -1.80 -16.84 18.04
C ALA A 117 -2.01 -15.56 17.22
N THR A 118 -2.08 -15.71 15.89
CA THR A 118 -2.50 -14.62 15.02
C THR A 118 -3.83 -14.05 15.50
N ALA A 119 -3.90 -12.75 15.68
CA ALA A 119 -5.11 -12.08 16.15
C ALA A 119 -6.26 -12.24 15.14
N THR A 120 -7.49 -12.17 15.64
CA THR A 120 -8.69 -12.22 14.79
C THR A 120 -8.64 -11.10 13.75
N GLY A 121 -9.04 -11.41 12.53
CA GLY A 121 -9.10 -10.44 11.43
C GLY A 121 -7.88 -10.45 10.52
N TRP A 122 -6.98 -11.42 10.66
CA TRP A 122 -5.86 -11.62 9.75
C TRP A 122 -6.00 -12.90 8.94
N THR A 123 -5.65 -12.85 7.68
CA THR A 123 -5.65 -14.00 6.76
C THR A 123 -4.32 -14.07 6.05
N GLU A 124 -3.69 -15.25 6.05
CA GLU A 124 -2.46 -15.50 5.31
C GLU A 124 -2.78 -15.94 3.88
N VAL A 125 -2.14 -15.29 2.91
CA VAL A 125 -2.18 -15.66 1.49
C VAL A 125 -0.79 -15.40 0.90
N ASP A 126 -0.19 -16.42 0.30
CA ASP A 126 1.11 -16.35 -0.41
C ASP A 126 2.24 -15.71 0.43
N GLY A 127 2.30 -16.02 1.72
CA GLY A 127 3.33 -15.53 2.65
C GLY A 127 3.12 -14.08 3.12
N TYR A 128 1.99 -13.47 2.79
CA TYR A 128 1.55 -12.20 3.35
C TYR A 128 0.36 -12.40 4.28
N TYR A 129 0.34 -11.67 5.38
CA TYR A 129 -0.80 -11.58 6.29
C TYR A 129 -1.58 -10.32 5.99
N TYR A 130 -2.81 -10.47 5.54
CA TYR A 130 -3.72 -9.38 5.18
C TYR A 130 -4.69 -9.11 6.33
N TYR A 131 -4.86 -7.84 6.69
CA TYR A 131 -5.87 -7.47 7.66
C TYR A 131 -7.25 -7.50 7.02
N GLY A 132 -7.99 -8.59 7.26
CA GLY A 132 -9.27 -8.91 6.63
C GLY A 132 -9.47 -10.42 6.50
N THR A 133 -10.44 -10.80 5.68
CA THR A 133 -10.83 -12.20 5.42
C THR A 133 -10.27 -12.75 4.10
N ALA A 134 -9.70 -11.90 3.26
CA ALA A 134 -9.07 -12.26 1.99
C ALA A 134 -8.13 -11.14 1.52
N ASN A 135 -7.33 -11.41 0.49
CA ASN A 135 -6.43 -10.44 -0.16
C ASN A 135 -7.10 -9.59 -1.28
N THR A 136 -8.42 -9.61 -1.33
CA THR A 136 -9.22 -8.83 -2.28
C THR A 136 -9.82 -7.60 -1.62
N LYS A 137 -10.15 -6.57 -2.38
CA LYS A 137 -10.79 -5.35 -1.87
C LYS A 137 -12.01 -5.63 -0.98
N ALA A 138 -12.85 -6.58 -1.39
CA ALA A 138 -14.06 -6.95 -0.63
C ALA A 138 -13.74 -7.67 0.70
N GLY A 139 -12.59 -8.35 0.77
CA GLY A 139 -12.17 -9.09 1.96
C GLY A 139 -11.28 -8.30 2.91
N LEU A 140 -10.65 -7.21 2.45
CA LEU A 140 -9.77 -6.40 3.28
C LEU A 140 -10.57 -5.48 4.22
N THR A 141 -10.04 -5.33 5.43
CA THR A 141 -10.57 -4.40 6.42
C THR A 141 -9.74 -3.11 6.43
N ALA A 142 -10.38 -1.97 6.20
CA ALA A 142 -9.69 -0.69 6.24
C ALA A 142 -9.45 -0.23 7.68
N VAL A 143 -8.20 0.08 8.00
CA VAL A 143 -7.81 0.68 9.28
C VAL A 143 -8.01 2.18 9.18
N LYS A 144 -8.83 2.72 10.09
CA LYS A 144 -9.10 4.16 10.23
C LYS A 144 -8.52 4.67 11.55
N GLY A 145 -8.02 5.89 11.52
CA GLY A 145 -7.44 6.48 12.72
C GLY A 145 -6.04 5.95 13.04
N THR A 146 -5.67 6.00 14.31
CA THR A 146 -4.32 5.72 14.82
C THR A 146 -4.29 4.66 15.92
N ASP A 147 -5.34 3.87 16.05
CA ASP A 147 -5.43 2.83 17.07
C ASP A 147 -4.43 1.69 16.83
N TYR A 148 -4.03 1.06 17.92
CA TYR A 148 -3.19 -0.13 17.85
C TYR A 148 -3.96 -1.32 17.27
N VAL A 149 -3.35 -1.98 16.30
CA VAL A 149 -3.85 -3.22 15.71
C VAL A 149 -2.84 -4.33 16.01
N LYS A 150 -3.26 -5.32 16.78
CA LYS A 150 -2.46 -6.50 17.08
C LYS A 150 -2.40 -7.42 15.87
N PHE A 151 -1.21 -7.95 15.60
CA PHE A 151 -1.01 -8.97 14.58
C PHE A 151 -0.91 -10.37 15.21
N CYS A 152 0.03 -10.59 16.14
CA CYS A 152 0.21 -11.90 16.77
C CYS A 152 0.81 -11.76 18.17
N ASP A 153 0.75 -12.87 18.95
CA ASP A 153 1.35 -12.91 20.29
C ASP A 153 2.87 -13.06 20.26
N ALA A 154 3.41 -13.76 19.26
CA ALA A 154 4.85 -13.90 19.07
C ALA A 154 5.19 -14.39 17.65
N VAL A 155 6.40 -14.04 17.20
CA VAL A 155 7.09 -14.71 16.10
C VAL A 155 8.17 -15.58 16.69
N LYS A 156 8.13 -16.89 16.41
CA LYS A 156 8.95 -17.92 17.01
C LYS A 156 9.83 -18.61 15.98
N LEU A 157 10.92 -19.19 16.45
CA LEU A 157 11.58 -20.26 15.69
C LEU A 157 10.67 -21.50 15.69
N ALA A 158 10.36 -22.06 14.52
CA ALA A 158 9.47 -23.22 14.43
C ALA A 158 10.02 -24.42 15.24
N ASN A 159 9.15 -25.20 15.85
CA ASN A 159 9.54 -26.37 16.62
C ASN A 159 10.22 -27.47 15.79
N THR A 160 10.05 -27.42 14.48
CA THR A 160 10.68 -28.31 13.49
C THR A 160 12.02 -27.78 12.98
N SER A 161 12.41 -26.58 13.37
CA SER A 161 13.67 -25.98 12.91
C SER A 161 14.89 -26.73 13.44
N ASN A 162 15.86 -26.94 12.56
CA ASN A 162 17.17 -27.44 12.91
C ASN A 162 18.18 -26.34 13.27
N ASP A 163 17.73 -25.08 13.24
CA ASP A 163 18.56 -23.90 13.49
C ASP A 163 18.67 -23.60 14.99
N GLN A 164 19.21 -24.56 15.73
CA GLN A 164 19.37 -24.43 17.18
C GLN A 164 20.74 -23.81 17.54
N ALA A 165 20.75 -22.99 18.58
CA ALA A 165 21.92 -22.30 19.11
C ALA A 165 22.61 -21.39 18.07
N LYS A 166 21.88 -20.94 17.07
CA LYS A 166 22.36 -20.02 16.05
C LYS A 166 21.70 -18.64 16.24
N SER A 167 22.15 -17.68 15.47
CA SER A 167 21.48 -16.39 15.34
C SER A 167 20.44 -16.48 14.25
N THR A 168 19.22 -16.02 14.53
CA THR A 168 18.13 -15.91 13.55
C THR A 168 17.70 -14.46 13.44
N THR A 169 17.60 -13.99 12.21
CA THR A 169 17.08 -12.65 11.91
C THR A 169 15.71 -12.77 11.26
N VAL A 170 14.77 -11.99 11.76
CA VAL A 170 13.42 -11.86 11.21
C VAL A 170 13.20 -10.40 10.79
N SER A 171 12.85 -10.19 9.54
CA SER A 171 12.42 -8.89 9.06
C SER A 171 10.88 -8.85 9.04
N VAL A 172 10.32 -7.86 9.70
CA VAL A 172 8.88 -7.59 9.70
C VAL A 172 8.63 -6.39 8.79
N THR A 173 7.94 -6.63 7.70
CA THR A 173 7.53 -5.55 6.77
C THR A 173 6.03 -5.31 6.93
N VAL A 174 5.66 -4.09 7.30
CA VAL A 174 4.26 -3.63 7.32
C VAL A 174 4.06 -2.70 6.14
N GLU A 175 3.14 -3.03 5.28
CA GLU A 175 2.80 -2.23 4.11
C GLU A 175 1.36 -1.73 4.20
N THR A 176 1.15 -0.50 3.77
CA THR A 176 -0.16 0.12 3.74
C THR A 176 -0.46 0.70 2.37
N VAL A 177 -1.72 0.65 1.97
CA VAL A 177 -2.23 1.30 0.77
C VAL A 177 -3.56 1.95 1.07
N GLN A 178 -3.82 3.12 0.49
CA GLN A 178 -5.11 3.81 0.68
C GLN A 178 -6.26 2.93 0.19
N ALA A 179 -7.33 2.83 0.98
CA ALA A 179 -8.51 2.05 0.62
C ALA A 179 -9.32 2.73 -0.49
N ALA A 180 -9.25 4.07 -0.58
CA ALA A 180 -9.90 4.83 -1.64
C ALA A 180 -9.29 4.54 -3.01
N ASN A 181 -10.16 4.49 -4.03
CA ASN A 181 -9.76 4.35 -5.44
C ASN A 181 -8.98 3.08 -5.80
N GLN A 182 -9.02 2.04 -4.95
CA GLN A 182 -8.49 0.73 -5.32
C GLN A 182 -9.48 0.00 -6.23
N GLY A 183 -8.95 -0.68 -7.26
CA GLY A 183 -9.70 -1.66 -8.05
C GLY A 183 -9.93 -2.97 -7.26
N ASP A 184 -10.43 -4.00 -7.94
CA ASP A 184 -10.59 -5.33 -7.32
C ASP A 184 -9.23 -5.94 -6.94
N THR A 185 -8.20 -5.64 -7.72
CA THR A 185 -6.80 -5.94 -7.39
C THR A 185 -6.17 -4.75 -6.69
N ILE A 186 -5.60 -4.98 -5.52
CA ILE A 186 -4.96 -3.93 -4.72
C ILE A 186 -3.54 -3.67 -5.24
N ALA A 187 -3.22 -2.42 -5.51
CA ALA A 187 -1.89 -1.99 -5.94
C ALA A 187 -0.98 -1.75 -4.73
N TRP A 188 -0.35 -2.79 -4.22
CA TRP A 188 0.66 -2.68 -3.16
C TRP A 188 1.96 -2.07 -3.71
N ALA A 189 2.63 -1.25 -2.90
CA ALA A 189 3.81 -0.48 -3.32
C ALA A 189 5.02 -1.35 -3.74
N ASN A 190 5.07 -2.60 -3.25
CA ASN A 190 6.17 -3.54 -3.48
C ASN A 190 5.67 -4.86 -4.09
N ALA A 191 4.61 -4.82 -4.90
CA ALA A 191 4.08 -5.98 -5.60
C ALA A 191 4.75 -6.16 -6.96
#